data_35ae79ebe157718bcf766673ce025739
#
_entry.id   35ae79ebe157718bcf766673ce025739
#
_cell.length_a   1.000
_cell.length_b   1.000
_cell.length_c   1.000
_cell.angle_alpha   90.00
_cell.angle_beta   90.00
_cell.angle_gamma   90.00
#
_symmetry.space_group_name_H-M   'P 1'
#
loop_
_entity.id
_entity.type
_entity.pdbx_description
1 polymer ?
#
loop_
_entity_poly.entity_id
_entity_poly.type
_entity_poly.pdbx_seq_one_letter_code
_entity_poly.pdbx_strand_id
1 'polypeptide(L)'
;MTTLTSEKTPRTEEREATATGGPNAPAASGSTGSARSAGAGRREEPAKREAAWLIVAAREIAVKIRDRGFLLSTVATLAVILGAVGLQVYLASTAGKITVAAVASEGDVLVRQAEALADQADQDVEISVREEASADAVREAVRAGDVDAGLLRTPEGWALLGDTGNDSTAATWLGAAVQSSAMEANATSAGTDMGALTKGATLQHTLLSPDETPESVVRMATYFFGFLFYLAAVLLGVSLATSIVEEKQNRIVEIIASSIRLRDLLVGKIVGSTTLALAQMVAFTAAAAIGLVATGETGTLGQVTAGLGWFLVYYVVGIAVLACVFAAAGAIATRTEDIQSTTTPVNALVAVVFVVGITVTGTVQSVLSFVPLTSTITMPARIIAGDTAWWEPAASLIVSLAAAALIVLASERVYRRALMQTGRKLSFRQALRLED
;
A
#
# COMPACT_ATOMS: atom_id res chain seq x y z
N MET A 1 28.51 -56.93 12.73
CA MET A 1 29.47 -57.28 11.68
C MET A 1 30.14 -55.97 11.33
N THR A 2 31.21 -55.63 12.03
CA THR A 2 32.60 -55.86 11.56
C THR A 2 32.99 -54.80 10.55
N THR A 3 33.96 -53.95 10.64
CA THR A 3 35.25 -53.73 11.35
C THR A 3 35.73 -52.34 10.90
N LEU A 4 36.19 -51.44 11.74
CA LEU A 4 37.57 -51.17 12.17
C LEU A 4 38.60 -51.02 11.03
N THR A 5 39.29 -49.90 11.01
CA THR A 5 40.74 -49.64 11.29
C THR A 5 41.09 -48.24 10.73
N SER A 6 41.59 -47.37 11.54
CA SER A 6 42.95 -47.19 12.10
C SER A 6 43.89 -46.43 11.20
N GLU A 7 44.32 -45.26 11.68
CA GLU A 7 45.73 -44.92 12.01
C GLU A 7 46.61 -44.32 10.90
N LYS A 8 47.09 -43.10 11.06
CA LYS A 8 48.48 -42.78 11.42
C LYS A 8 48.83 -41.31 11.21
N THR A 9 49.22 -40.68 12.32
CA THR A 9 50.21 -39.58 12.37
C THR A 9 51.63 -40.18 12.26
N PRO A 10 52.67 -39.47 11.86
CA PRO A 10 53.61 -38.85 12.79
C PRO A 10 54.21 -37.51 12.28
N ARG A 11 54.44 -36.53 13.20
CA ARG A 11 55.63 -36.23 14.05
C ARG A 11 56.87 -35.72 13.36
N THR A 12 57.21 -34.45 13.75
CA THR A 12 58.52 -33.84 14.11
C THR A 12 59.62 -33.72 13.06
N GLU A 13 60.16 -32.49 12.97
CA GLU A 13 61.53 -32.23 13.40
C GLU A 13 61.85 -30.73 13.45
N GLU A 14 62.39 -30.34 14.60
CA GLU A 14 63.13 -29.13 14.90
C GLU A 14 64.43 -29.01 14.08
N ARG A 15 64.89 -27.79 13.85
CA ARG A 15 66.30 -27.46 13.94
C ARG A 15 66.54 -25.97 14.21
N GLU A 16 67.15 -25.75 15.36
CA GLU A 16 67.93 -24.58 15.78
C GLU A 16 69.16 -24.31 14.89
N ALA A 17 69.59 -23.08 14.90
CA ALA A 17 70.97 -22.60 15.05
C ALA A 17 71.07 -21.09 14.83
N THR A 18 71.17 -20.30 15.83
CA THR A 18 72.39 -19.66 16.46
C THR A 18 73.19 -18.75 15.56
N ALA A 19 73.20 -17.50 15.91
CA ALA A 19 74.23 -16.65 16.51
C ALA A 19 75.04 -15.72 15.61
N THR A 20 75.17 -14.53 16.02
CA THR A 20 76.28 -13.65 16.39
C THR A 20 76.52 -12.42 15.53
N GLY A 21 76.67 -11.27 16.20
CA GLY A 21 77.66 -10.24 15.92
C GLY A 21 77.16 -8.81 15.84
N GLY A 22 77.18 -8.08 16.95
CA GLY A 22 77.28 -6.61 16.90
C GLY A 22 78.76 -6.20 16.88
N PRO A 23 79.20 -5.00 17.26
CA PRO A 23 78.58 -3.63 17.26
C PRO A 23 79.44 -2.60 16.51
N ASN A 24 79.00 -1.38 16.31
CA ASN A 24 79.85 -0.18 16.49
C ASN A 24 79.08 1.13 16.14
N ALA A 25 79.00 1.99 17.14
CA ALA A 25 78.94 3.45 16.93
C ALA A 25 80.37 3.99 16.83
N PRO A 26 80.62 5.19 16.35
CA PRO A 26 80.45 6.40 17.14
C PRO A 26 80.06 7.70 16.37
N ALA A 27 79.43 8.59 17.12
CA ALA A 27 79.54 10.04 17.34
C ALA A 27 80.28 10.92 16.30
N ALA A 28 79.71 12.03 15.98
CA ALA A 28 80.01 13.38 16.43
C ALA A 28 79.55 14.49 15.44
N SER A 29 78.96 15.46 16.04
CA SER A 29 79.18 16.93 15.94
C SER A 29 78.80 17.69 14.72
N GLY A 30 77.87 18.66 14.93
CA GLY A 30 78.28 20.03 14.66
C GLY A 30 77.36 20.85 13.80
N SER A 31 76.82 21.86 14.45
CA SER A 31 76.66 23.29 13.98
C SER A 31 75.31 23.72 13.38
N THR A 32 74.56 24.43 14.21
CA THR A 32 74.03 25.81 14.01
C THR A 32 73.64 26.23 12.61
N GLY A 33 72.36 26.51 12.44
CA GLY A 33 71.78 27.23 11.28
C GLY A 33 70.35 27.68 11.49
N SER A 34 70.21 28.82 12.24
CA SER A 34 68.95 29.53 12.33
C SER A 34 68.45 29.98 10.94
N ALA A 35 67.23 29.50 10.55
CA ALA A 35 66.45 30.17 9.55
C ALA A 35 64.97 30.07 9.95
N ARG A 36 64.48 31.17 10.53
CA ARG A 36 63.03 31.42 10.68
C ARG A 36 62.40 31.49 9.29
N SER A 37 61.69 30.42 8.91
CA SER A 37 60.73 30.46 7.83
C SER A 37 59.33 30.54 8.45
N ALA A 38 58.70 31.71 8.30
CA ALA A 38 57.32 31.93 8.61
C ALA A 38 56.48 31.09 7.65
N GLY A 39 56.16 29.86 8.05
CA GLY A 39 55.15 29.06 7.43
C GLY A 39 53.80 29.65 7.78
N ALA A 40 53.21 30.44 6.85
CA ALA A 40 51.82 30.80 6.87
C ALA A 40 51.00 29.51 7.01
N GLY A 41 50.44 29.31 8.19
CA GLY A 41 49.45 28.28 8.43
C GLY A 41 48.28 28.50 7.45
N ARG A 42 48.25 27.72 6.39
CA ARG A 42 47.04 27.47 5.64
C ARG A 42 46.05 26.99 6.72
N ARG A 43 45.16 27.87 7.17
CA ARG A 43 43.91 27.47 7.76
C ARG A 43 43.23 26.62 6.68
N GLU A 44 43.34 25.32 6.78
CA GLU A 44 42.39 24.43 6.11
C GLU A 44 41.03 24.93 6.52
N GLU A 45 40.32 25.58 5.56
CA GLU A 45 38.89 25.80 5.69
C GLU A 45 38.29 24.44 6.12
N PRO A 46 37.47 24.38 7.15
CA PRO A 46 36.82 23.14 7.48
C PRO A 46 35.99 22.76 6.28
N ALA A 47 36.47 21.75 5.54
CA ALA A 47 35.72 21.09 4.50
C ALA A 47 34.29 20.98 5.04
N LYS A 48 33.27 21.52 4.33
CA LYS A 48 31.87 21.41 4.69
C LYS A 48 31.66 19.96 5.07
N ARG A 49 31.56 19.65 6.36
CA ARG A 49 31.25 18.32 6.84
C ARG A 49 29.88 18.01 6.26
N GLU A 50 29.87 17.28 5.17
CA GLU A 50 28.61 16.71 4.68
C GLU A 50 27.96 16.06 5.89
N ALA A 51 26.72 16.42 6.16
CA ALA A 51 26.05 15.95 7.35
C ALA A 51 26.07 14.41 7.32
N ALA A 52 26.70 13.79 8.31
CA ALA A 52 26.96 12.34 8.34
C ALA A 52 25.67 11.52 8.07
N TRP A 53 24.54 12.03 8.51
CA TRP A 53 23.23 11.42 8.26
C TRP A 53 22.84 11.36 6.78
N LEU A 54 23.30 12.33 5.93
CA LEU A 54 23.05 12.30 4.48
C LEU A 54 23.79 11.14 3.81
N ILE A 55 25.04 10.91 4.22
CA ILE A 55 25.85 9.80 3.69
C ILE A 55 25.18 8.47 4.06
N VAL A 56 24.70 8.34 5.31
CA VAL A 56 23.96 7.15 5.77
C VAL A 56 22.66 6.98 4.98
N ALA A 57 21.89 8.04 4.78
CA ALA A 57 20.64 7.99 4.02
C ALA A 57 20.88 7.57 2.57
N ALA A 58 21.88 8.17 1.90
CA ALA A 58 22.24 7.80 0.53
C ALA A 58 22.69 6.34 0.42
N ARG A 59 23.46 5.84 1.40
CA ARG A 59 23.87 4.44 1.47
C ARG A 59 22.65 3.52 1.66
N GLU A 60 21.75 3.86 2.58
CA GLU A 60 20.52 3.08 2.85
C GLU A 60 19.66 2.96 1.58
N ILE A 61 19.44 4.07 0.88
CA ILE A 61 18.75 4.11 -0.41
C ILE A 61 19.44 3.21 -1.44
N ALA A 62 20.77 3.36 -1.60
CA ALA A 62 21.53 2.60 -2.58
C ALA A 62 21.52 1.09 -2.32
N VAL A 63 21.57 0.68 -1.03
CA VAL A 63 21.50 -0.73 -0.63
C VAL A 63 20.11 -1.30 -0.92
N LYS A 64 19.04 -0.59 -0.52
CA LYS A 64 17.66 -1.04 -0.70
C LYS A 64 17.24 -1.13 -2.16
N ILE A 65 17.64 -0.18 -3.01
CA ILE A 65 17.35 -0.23 -4.45
C ILE A 65 18.03 -1.43 -5.13
N ARG A 66 19.11 -1.96 -4.55
CA ARG A 66 19.80 -3.16 -5.05
C ARG A 66 19.32 -4.45 -4.38
N ASP A 67 18.54 -4.35 -3.32
CA ASP A 67 17.97 -5.51 -2.62
C ASP A 67 16.87 -6.16 -3.48
N ARG A 68 17.11 -7.43 -3.84
CA ARG A 68 16.17 -8.22 -4.64
C ARG A 68 14.82 -8.40 -3.96
N GLY A 69 14.80 -8.52 -2.62
CA GLY A 69 13.57 -8.66 -1.85
C GLY A 69 12.71 -7.39 -1.94
N PHE A 70 13.33 -6.23 -1.78
CA PHE A 70 12.66 -4.93 -1.92
C PHE A 70 12.13 -4.71 -3.34
N LEU A 71 12.96 -4.95 -4.37
CA LEU A 71 12.54 -4.81 -5.76
C LEU A 71 11.39 -5.76 -6.11
N LEU A 72 11.50 -7.03 -5.70
CA LEU A 72 10.48 -8.03 -5.98
C LEU A 72 9.15 -7.67 -5.30
N SER A 73 9.17 -7.23 -4.05
CA SER A 73 7.96 -6.79 -3.35
C SER A 73 7.32 -5.56 -3.99
N THR A 74 8.13 -4.59 -4.44
CA THR A 74 7.64 -3.40 -5.13
C THR A 74 7.02 -3.76 -6.48
N VAL A 75 7.70 -4.59 -7.28
CA VAL A 75 7.18 -5.06 -8.58
C VAL A 75 5.92 -5.91 -8.39
N ALA A 76 5.90 -6.80 -7.38
CA ALA A 76 4.72 -7.60 -7.07
C ALA A 76 3.51 -6.73 -6.69
N THR A 77 3.73 -5.71 -5.85
CA THR A 77 2.65 -4.77 -5.49
C THR A 77 2.15 -3.98 -6.70
N LEU A 78 3.06 -3.47 -7.55
CA LEU A 78 2.67 -2.82 -8.81
C LEU A 78 1.89 -3.76 -9.73
N ALA A 79 2.33 -5.01 -9.86
CA ALA A 79 1.64 -6.01 -10.67
C ALA A 79 0.24 -6.31 -10.12
N VAL A 80 0.06 -6.35 -8.80
CA VAL A 80 -1.26 -6.52 -8.17
C VAL A 80 -2.16 -5.30 -8.46
N ILE A 81 -1.65 -4.07 -8.33
CA ILE A 81 -2.42 -2.85 -8.62
C ILE A 81 -2.84 -2.82 -10.08
N LEU A 82 -1.89 -2.99 -11.00
CA LEU A 82 -2.18 -3.00 -12.46
C LEU A 82 -3.05 -4.19 -12.86
N GLY A 83 -2.84 -5.35 -12.24
CA GLY A 83 -3.67 -6.53 -12.44
C GLY A 83 -5.11 -6.33 -11.97
N ALA A 84 -5.31 -5.68 -10.83
CA ALA A 84 -6.64 -5.34 -10.34
C ALA A 84 -7.36 -4.35 -11.27
N VAL A 85 -6.64 -3.33 -11.76
CA VAL A 85 -7.17 -2.40 -12.77
C VAL A 85 -7.50 -3.15 -14.07
N GLY A 86 -6.59 -3.97 -14.58
CA GLY A 86 -6.81 -4.77 -15.78
C GLY A 86 -8.01 -5.71 -15.65
N LEU A 87 -8.15 -6.35 -14.48
CA LEU A 87 -9.30 -7.19 -14.18
C LEU A 87 -10.60 -6.37 -14.14
N GLN A 88 -10.57 -5.18 -13.52
CA GLN A 88 -11.73 -4.28 -13.49
C GLN A 88 -12.15 -3.86 -14.90
N VAL A 89 -11.20 -3.49 -15.77
CA VAL A 89 -11.45 -3.18 -17.19
C VAL A 89 -12.05 -4.38 -17.89
N TYR A 90 -11.46 -5.56 -17.70
CA TYR A 90 -11.96 -6.81 -18.31
C TYR A 90 -13.37 -7.15 -17.84
N LEU A 91 -13.65 -7.08 -16.53
CA LEU A 91 -14.99 -7.34 -16.01
C LEU A 91 -15.98 -6.29 -16.49
N ALA A 92 -15.63 -5.01 -16.52
CA ALA A 92 -16.48 -3.96 -17.07
C ALA A 92 -16.79 -4.16 -18.56
N SER A 93 -15.80 -4.60 -19.36
CA SER A 93 -16.01 -4.88 -20.77
C SER A 93 -16.86 -6.14 -21.03
N THR A 94 -17.02 -7.00 -20.05
CA THR A 94 -17.77 -8.26 -20.18
C THR A 94 -19.14 -8.18 -19.48
N ALA A 95 -19.27 -7.36 -18.44
CA ALA A 95 -20.49 -7.26 -17.62
C ALA A 95 -21.71 -6.70 -18.37
N GLY A 96 -21.52 -6.03 -19.52
CA GLY A 96 -22.58 -5.51 -20.36
C GLY A 96 -23.04 -6.44 -21.49
N LYS A 97 -22.34 -7.58 -21.70
CA LYS A 97 -22.68 -8.49 -22.81
C LYS A 97 -23.41 -9.72 -22.29
N ILE A 98 -24.66 -9.87 -22.69
CA ILE A 98 -25.52 -10.98 -22.30
C ILE A 98 -26.02 -11.68 -23.55
N THR A 99 -25.88 -13.02 -23.60
CA THR A 99 -26.44 -13.83 -24.66
C THR A 99 -27.68 -14.56 -24.14
N VAL A 100 -28.82 -14.31 -24.75
CA VAL A 100 -30.11 -14.87 -24.38
C VAL A 100 -30.60 -15.82 -25.49
N ALA A 101 -30.83 -17.10 -25.13
CA ALA A 101 -31.49 -18.02 -26.04
C ALA A 101 -33.00 -17.78 -26.05
N ALA A 102 -33.61 -17.68 -27.21
CA ALA A 102 -35.08 -17.58 -27.38
C ALA A 102 -35.56 -18.38 -28.56
N VAL A 103 -36.81 -18.82 -28.52
CA VAL A 103 -37.46 -19.39 -29.69
C VAL A 103 -37.84 -18.26 -30.64
N ALA A 104 -37.49 -18.44 -31.91
CA ALA A 104 -37.48 -17.45 -32.99
C ALA A 104 -38.56 -16.35 -32.92
N SER A 105 -38.17 -15.15 -33.34
CA SER A 105 -38.94 -13.92 -33.55
C SER A 105 -39.62 -13.20 -32.37
N GLU A 106 -40.12 -13.94 -31.36
CA GLU A 106 -40.81 -13.31 -30.24
C GLU A 106 -39.84 -12.74 -29.18
N GLY A 107 -38.66 -13.39 -28.99
CA GLY A 107 -37.64 -12.93 -28.07
C GLY A 107 -36.91 -11.68 -28.52
N ASP A 108 -36.74 -11.51 -29.83
CA ASP A 108 -36.02 -10.42 -30.47
C ASP A 108 -36.65 -9.02 -30.21
N VAL A 109 -37.96 -8.95 -30.13
CA VAL A 109 -38.68 -7.69 -29.83
C VAL A 109 -38.45 -7.29 -28.38
N LEU A 110 -38.56 -8.24 -27.43
CA LEU A 110 -38.32 -7.97 -26.00
C LEU A 110 -36.89 -7.63 -25.70
N VAL A 111 -35.94 -8.27 -26.37
CA VAL A 111 -34.53 -7.97 -26.19
C VAL A 111 -34.20 -6.55 -26.67
N ARG A 112 -34.64 -6.17 -27.85
CA ARG A 112 -34.47 -4.78 -28.32
C ARG A 112 -35.12 -3.75 -27.40
N GLN A 113 -36.27 -4.09 -26.83
CA GLN A 113 -36.93 -3.21 -25.87
C GLN A 113 -36.12 -3.14 -24.55
N ALA A 114 -35.52 -4.25 -24.10
CA ALA A 114 -34.66 -4.29 -22.92
C ALA A 114 -33.40 -3.44 -23.14
N GLU A 115 -32.75 -3.54 -24.31
CA GLU A 115 -31.62 -2.69 -24.68
C GLU A 115 -32.00 -1.21 -24.67
N ALA A 116 -33.13 -0.86 -25.32
CA ALA A 116 -33.61 0.52 -25.33
C ALA A 116 -33.92 1.08 -23.94
N LEU A 117 -34.40 0.24 -23.02
CA LEU A 117 -34.61 0.64 -21.63
C LEU A 117 -33.31 0.79 -20.84
N ALA A 118 -32.30 -0.06 -21.11
CA ALA A 118 -30.98 0.05 -20.55
C ALA A 118 -30.28 1.34 -21.01
N ASP A 119 -30.34 1.65 -22.32
CA ASP A 119 -29.81 2.90 -22.89
C ASP A 119 -30.47 4.14 -22.27
N GLN A 120 -31.77 4.12 -22.04
CA GLN A 120 -32.48 5.22 -21.36
C GLN A 120 -32.02 5.42 -19.91
N ALA A 121 -31.53 4.36 -19.29
CA ALA A 121 -31.00 4.39 -17.94
C ALA A 121 -29.48 4.66 -17.88
N ASP A 122 -28.86 5.03 -18.99
CA ASP A 122 -27.41 5.27 -19.12
C ASP A 122 -26.57 4.04 -18.71
N GLN A 123 -27.09 2.84 -19.05
CA GLN A 123 -26.43 1.56 -18.82
C GLN A 123 -26.03 0.92 -20.16
N ASP A 124 -24.74 0.72 -20.36
CA ASP A 124 -24.19 0.06 -21.56
C ASP A 124 -24.37 -1.46 -21.44
N VAL A 125 -25.54 -1.96 -21.91
CA VAL A 125 -25.89 -3.39 -21.88
C VAL A 125 -26.17 -3.85 -23.29
N GLU A 126 -25.34 -4.76 -23.82
CA GLU A 126 -25.51 -5.41 -25.11
C GLU A 126 -26.15 -6.78 -24.91
N ILE A 127 -27.43 -6.95 -25.33
CA ILE A 127 -28.13 -8.22 -25.21
C ILE A 127 -28.23 -8.86 -26.60
N SER A 128 -27.47 -9.92 -26.82
CA SER A 128 -27.54 -10.69 -28.07
C SER A 128 -28.55 -11.82 -27.95
N VAL A 129 -29.32 -12.04 -29.01
CA VAL A 129 -30.28 -13.15 -29.09
C VAL A 129 -29.68 -14.29 -29.90
N ARG A 130 -29.68 -15.47 -29.31
CA ARG A 130 -29.43 -16.73 -30.01
C ARG A 130 -30.77 -17.42 -30.27
N GLU A 131 -31.16 -17.49 -31.53
CA GLU A 131 -32.40 -18.16 -31.92
C GLU A 131 -32.25 -19.68 -31.82
N GLU A 132 -33.18 -20.32 -31.13
CA GLU A 132 -33.27 -21.76 -31.00
C GLU A 132 -34.56 -22.30 -31.62
N ALA A 133 -34.49 -23.54 -32.12
CA ALA A 133 -35.61 -24.15 -32.85
C ALA A 133 -36.80 -24.56 -31.96
N SER A 134 -36.57 -24.71 -30.64
CA SER A 134 -37.60 -25.19 -29.70
C SER A 134 -37.29 -24.79 -28.27
N ALA A 135 -38.32 -24.84 -27.40
CA ALA A 135 -38.15 -24.62 -25.99
C ALA A 135 -37.18 -25.60 -25.30
N ASP A 136 -37.06 -26.82 -25.78
CA ASP A 136 -36.12 -27.79 -25.27
C ASP A 136 -34.69 -27.48 -25.68
N ALA A 137 -34.49 -26.97 -26.93
CA ALA A 137 -33.19 -26.47 -27.37
C ALA A 137 -32.73 -25.25 -26.54
N VAL A 138 -33.63 -24.34 -26.19
CA VAL A 138 -33.32 -23.23 -25.26
C VAL A 138 -32.84 -23.75 -23.89
N ARG A 139 -33.55 -24.75 -23.32
CA ARG A 139 -33.17 -25.35 -22.02
C ARG A 139 -31.82 -26.05 -22.08
N GLU A 140 -31.51 -26.71 -23.21
CA GLU A 140 -30.23 -27.37 -23.39
C GLU A 140 -29.09 -26.38 -23.55
N ALA A 141 -29.29 -25.29 -24.30
CA ALA A 141 -28.28 -24.24 -24.47
C ALA A 141 -27.94 -23.55 -23.12
N VAL A 142 -28.94 -23.34 -22.27
CA VAL A 142 -28.74 -22.80 -20.90
C VAL A 142 -27.97 -23.78 -20.03
N ARG A 143 -28.34 -25.08 -20.05
CA ARG A 143 -27.64 -26.12 -19.26
C ARG A 143 -26.19 -26.36 -19.73
N ALA A 144 -25.96 -26.25 -21.02
CA ALA A 144 -24.62 -26.38 -21.58
C ALA A 144 -23.72 -25.17 -21.28
N GLY A 145 -24.29 -24.06 -20.79
CA GLY A 145 -23.57 -22.82 -20.55
C GLY A 145 -23.20 -22.08 -21.84
N ASP A 146 -23.87 -22.40 -22.94
CA ASP A 146 -23.66 -21.75 -24.24
C ASP A 146 -24.28 -20.34 -24.32
N VAL A 147 -25.19 -20.05 -23.40
CA VAL A 147 -25.90 -18.76 -23.26
C VAL A 147 -26.08 -18.44 -21.76
N ASP A 148 -26.17 -17.16 -21.45
CA ASP A 148 -26.28 -16.67 -20.06
C ASP A 148 -27.68 -16.83 -19.48
N ALA A 149 -28.72 -16.80 -20.35
CA ALA A 149 -30.12 -16.99 -19.95
C ALA A 149 -30.96 -17.54 -21.12
N GLY A 150 -32.10 -18.14 -20.79
CA GLY A 150 -33.11 -18.55 -21.75
C GLY A 150 -34.42 -17.79 -21.55
N LEU A 151 -35.06 -17.35 -22.63
CA LEU A 151 -36.35 -16.67 -22.58
C LEU A 151 -37.42 -17.53 -23.28
N LEU A 152 -38.42 -17.95 -22.53
CA LEU A 152 -39.52 -18.78 -23.04
C LEU A 152 -40.87 -18.13 -22.80
N ARG A 153 -41.77 -18.26 -23.78
CA ARG A 153 -43.16 -17.88 -23.62
C ARG A 153 -43.93 -18.97 -22.87
N THR A 154 -44.72 -18.56 -21.88
CA THR A 154 -45.59 -19.44 -21.10
C THR A 154 -47.03 -18.97 -21.23
N PRO A 155 -48.05 -19.79 -20.88
CA PRO A 155 -49.45 -19.37 -20.90
C PRO A 155 -49.74 -18.17 -20.00
N GLU A 156 -48.89 -17.97 -18.96
CA GLU A 156 -49.06 -16.87 -17.97
C GLU A 156 -48.17 -15.64 -18.28
N GLY A 157 -47.37 -15.69 -19.35
CA GLY A 157 -46.45 -14.61 -19.72
C GLY A 157 -45.10 -15.13 -20.22
N TRP A 158 -44.01 -14.65 -19.64
CA TRP A 158 -42.64 -15.02 -19.98
C TRP A 158 -41.89 -15.62 -18.81
N ALA A 159 -41.05 -16.60 -19.07
CA ALA A 159 -40.15 -17.21 -18.12
C ALA A 159 -38.70 -16.99 -18.52
N LEU A 160 -37.89 -16.46 -17.60
CA LEU A 160 -36.44 -16.37 -17.70
C LEU A 160 -35.83 -17.65 -17.09
N LEU A 161 -35.01 -18.34 -17.84
CA LEU A 161 -34.33 -19.57 -17.44
C LEU A 161 -32.85 -19.28 -17.16
N GLY A 162 -32.36 -19.73 -16.03
CA GLY A 162 -30.94 -19.83 -15.68
C GLY A 162 -30.61 -21.26 -15.30
N ASP A 163 -29.37 -21.68 -15.33
CA ASP A 163 -28.97 -23.02 -14.91
C ASP A 163 -28.93 -23.18 -13.39
N THR A 164 -27.99 -22.55 -12.71
CA THR A 164 -27.86 -22.59 -11.23
C THR A 164 -28.30 -21.32 -10.55
N GLY A 165 -28.58 -20.26 -11.31
CA GLY A 165 -29.06 -18.95 -10.89
C GLY A 165 -29.48 -18.14 -12.10
N ASN A 166 -30.16 -16.99 -11.89
CA ASN A 166 -30.50 -16.07 -12.95
C ASN A 166 -29.43 -14.99 -13.04
N ASP A 167 -29.02 -14.65 -14.27
CA ASP A 167 -28.22 -13.45 -14.49
C ASP A 167 -29.04 -12.21 -14.04
N SER A 168 -28.48 -11.44 -13.11
CA SER A 168 -29.15 -10.31 -12.49
C SER A 168 -29.43 -9.17 -13.49
N THR A 169 -28.57 -9.01 -14.49
CA THR A 169 -28.71 -7.98 -15.50
C THR A 169 -29.79 -8.38 -16.51
N ALA A 170 -29.77 -9.63 -16.99
CA ALA A 170 -30.83 -10.18 -17.81
C ALA A 170 -32.19 -10.11 -17.12
N ALA A 171 -32.27 -10.51 -15.84
CA ALA A 171 -33.52 -10.46 -15.06
C ALA A 171 -34.06 -9.04 -14.93
N THR A 172 -33.19 -8.06 -14.73
CA THR A 172 -33.57 -6.66 -14.56
C THR A 172 -34.14 -6.08 -15.86
N TRP A 173 -33.41 -6.16 -16.96
CA TRP A 173 -33.76 -5.48 -18.19
C TRP A 173 -34.84 -6.23 -18.99
N LEU A 174 -34.75 -7.55 -19.09
CA LEU A 174 -35.81 -8.36 -19.69
C LEU A 174 -37.11 -8.31 -18.89
N GLY A 175 -37.00 -8.32 -17.55
CA GLY A 175 -38.14 -8.16 -16.66
C GLY A 175 -38.85 -6.81 -16.87
N ALA A 176 -38.07 -5.72 -17.00
CA ALA A 176 -38.58 -4.40 -17.27
C ALA A 176 -39.24 -4.34 -18.66
N ALA A 177 -38.66 -4.96 -19.70
CA ALA A 177 -39.23 -5.02 -21.04
C ALA A 177 -40.53 -5.83 -21.08
N VAL A 178 -40.58 -6.99 -20.40
CA VAL A 178 -41.80 -7.80 -20.28
C VAL A 178 -42.90 -7.02 -19.58
N GLN A 179 -42.58 -6.36 -18.49
CA GLN A 179 -43.52 -5.54 -17.73
C GLN A 179 -44.07 -4.37 -18.58
N SER A 180 -43.17 -3.64 -19.23
CA SER A 180 -43.57 -2.50 -20.12
C SER A 180 -44.45 -2.95 -21.27
N SER A 181 -44.10 -4.05 -21.94
CA SER A 181 -44.88 -4.62 -23.08
C SER A 181 -46.28 -5.12 -22.60
N ALA A 182 -46.35 -5.76 -21.45
CA ALA A 182 -47.60 -6.20 -20.86
C ALA A 182 -48.52 -5.01 -20.48
N MET A 183 -47.94 -3.96 -19.90
CA MET A 183 -48.66 -2.73 -19.56
C MET A 183 -49.20 -2.03 -20.79
N GLU A 184 -48.42 -1.93 -21.86
CA GLU A 184 -48.85 -1.34 -23.12
C GLU A 184 -50.00 -2.11 -23.78
N ALA A 185 -49.91 -3.44 -23.81
CA ALA A 185 -50.96 -4.31 -24.32
C ALA A 185 -52.27 -4.20 -23.48
N ASN A 186 -52.16 -4.15 -22.17
CA ASN A 186 -53.28 -3.99 -21.25
C ASN A 186 -53.90 -2.60 -21.35
N ALA A 187 -53.08 -1.55 -21.47
CA ALA A 187 -53.57 -0.18 -21.67
C ALA A 187 -54.38 -0.05 -22.97
N THR A 188 -53.83 -0.57 -24.08
CA THR A 188 -54.50 -0.61 -25.36
C THR A 188 -55.82 -1.38 -25.28
N SER A 189 -55.85 -2.54 -24.62
CA SER A 189 -57.05 -3.35 -24.41
C SER A 189 -58.11 -2.64 -23.58
N ALA A 190 -57.70 -1.82 -22.61
CA ALA A 190 -58.56 -1.00 -21.78
C ALA A 190 -59.02 0.31 -22.40
N GLY A 191 -58.59 0.59 -23.66
CA GLY A 191 -58.92 1.82 -24.35
C GLY A 191 -58.29 3.08 -23.77
N THR A 192 -57.18 2.90 -23.06
CA THR A 192 -56.40 4.00 -22.46
C THR A 192 -54.96 4.00 -23.03
N ASP A 193 -54.26 5.12 -22.86
CA ASP A 193 -52.89 5.20 -23.32
C ASP A 193 -51.91 5.04 -22.15
N MET A 194 -50.68 4.56 -22.43
CA MET A 194 -49.65 4.33 -21.48
C MET A 194 -49.22 5.59 -20.72
N GLY A 195 -49.23 6.74 -21.40
CA GLY A 195 -48.90 8.03 -20.80
C GLY A 195 -49.90 8.44 -19.71
N ALA A 196 -51.18 8.05 -19.86
CA ALA A 196 -52.22 8.28 -18.84
C ALA A 196 -52.03 7.36 -17.61
N LEU A 197 -51.60 6.11 -17.85
CA LEU A 197 -51.35 5.14 -16.79
C LEU A 197 -50.06 5.44 -15.98
N THR A 198 -49.05 5.96 -16.62
CA THR A 198 -47.76 6.28 -15.99
C THR A 198 -47.67 7.72 -15.49
N LYS A 199 -48.74 8.51 -15.62
CA LYS A 199 -48.78 9.88 -15.14
C LYS A 199 -48.54 9.94 -13.63
N GLY A 200 -47.45 10.58 -13.22
CA GLY A 200 -47.02 10.68 -11.82
C GLY A 200 -46.22 9.50 -11.30
N ALA A 201 -45.87 8.51 -12.16
CA ALA A 201 -45.01 7.40 -11.81
C ALA A 201 -43.50 7.69 -11.97
N THR A 202 -43.15 8.89 -12.47
CA THR A 202 -41.75 9.33 -12.58
C THR A 202 -41.20 9.75 -11.23
N LEU A 203 -40.15 9.06 -10.76
CA LEU A 203 -39.34 9.48 -9.62
C LEU A 203 -38.19 10.35 -10.16
N GLN A 204 -38.22 11.64 -9.83
CA GLN A 204 -37.08 12.52 -10.11
C GLN A 204 -36.03 12.37 -9.00
N HIS A 205 -34.85 11.90 -9.35
CA HIS A 205 -33.69 11.91 -8.48
C HIS A 205 -33.03 13.30 -8.59
N THR A 206 -33.05 14.06 -7.51
CA THR A 206 -32.33 15.33 -7.44
C THR A 206 -31.23 15.18 -6.40
N LEU A 207 -29.99 15.33 -6.80
CA LEU A 207 -28.87 15.42 -5.89
C LEU A 207 -28.92 16.78 -5.21
N LEU A 208 -28.95 16.81 -3.88
CA LEU A 208 -28.93 18.05 -3.09
C LEU A 208 -27.54 18.67 -3.06
N SER A 209 -26.51 17.84 -3.18
CA SER A 209 -25.10 18.23 -3.21
C SER A 209 -24.40 17.58 -4.41
N PRO A 210 -24.69 18.02 -5.66
CA PRO A 210 -24.11 17.42 -6.86
C PRO A 210 -22.59 17.62 -6.97
N ASP A 211 -22.04 18.62 -6.26
CA ASP A 211 -20.61 18.93 -6.23
C ASP A 211 -19.82 18.12 -5.18
N GLU A 212 -20.50 17.38 -4.32
CA GLU A 212 -19.83 16.51 -3.34
C GLU A 212 -19.34 15.21 -3.97
N THR A 213 -18.16 14.76 -3.52
CA THR A 213 -17.61 13.48 -3.98
C THR A 213 -18.49 12.32 -3.53
N PRO A 214 -18.91 11.41 -4.42
CA PRO A 214 -19.71 10.24 -4.05
C PRO A 214 -19.07 9.42 -2.93
N GLU A 215 -19.87 8.96 -1.97
CA GLU A 215 -19.39 8.18 -0.82
C GLU A 215 -18.62 6.92 -1.25
N SER A 216 -18.99 6.29 -2.36
CA SER A 216 -18.28 5.14 -2.94
C SER A 216 -16.84 5.48 -3.33
N VAL A 217 -16.62 6.66 -3.93
CA VAL A 217 -15.27 7.17 -4.31
C VAL A 217 -14.44 7.47 -3.06
N VAL A 218 -15.03 8.15 -2.07
CA VAL A 218 -14.36 8.42 -0.78
C VAL A 218 -13.92 7.12 -0.11
N ARG A 219 -14.80 6.13 -0.06
CA ARG A 219 -14.55 4.82 0.56
C ARG A 219 -13.45 4.05 -0.19
N MET A 220 -13.53 4.02 -1.53
CA MET A 220 -12.50 3.38 -2.37
C MET A 220 -11.13 4.02 -2.16
N ALA A 221 -11.05 5.35 -2.16
CA ALA A 221 -9.81 6.09 -1.91
C ALA A 221 -9.27 5.82 -0.50
N THR A 222 -10.15 5.76 0.51
CA THR A 222 -9.79 5.47 1.91
C THR A 222 -9.18 4.08 2.04
N TYR A 223 -9.79 3.06 1.43
CA TYR A 223 -9.25 1.70 1.41
C TYR A 223 -7.91 1.63 0.70
N PHE A 224 -7.80 2.28 -0.45
CA PHE A 224 -6.57 2.31 -1.22
C PHE A 224 -5.42 2.96 -0.45
N PHE A 225 -5.62 4.16 0.10
CA PHE A 225 -4.61 4.86 0.88
C PHE A 225 -4.26 4.11 2.17
N GLY A 226 -5.27 3.61 2.88
CA GLY A 226 -5.07 2.83 4.09
C GLY A 226 -4.27 1.55 3.84
N PHE A 227 -4.62 0.81 2.78
CA PHE A 227 -3.91 -0.41 2.41
C PHE A 227 -2.46 -0.16 2.01
N LEU A 228 -2.20 0.87 1.19
CA LEU A 228 -0.84 1.23 0.80
C LEU A 228 -0.01 1.70 2.00
N PHE A 229 -0.59 2.48 2.91
CA PHE A 229 0.08 2.89 4.14
C PHE A 229 0.43 1.68 5.01
N TYR A 230 -0.53 0.78 5.23
CA TYR A 230 -0.33 -0.45 6.00
C TYR A 230 0.78 -1.32 5.40
N LEU A 231 0.71 -1.58 4.10
CA LEU A 231 1.69 -2.42 3.39
C LEU A 231 3.10 -1.83 3.48
N ALA A 232 3.24 -0.54 3.20
CA ALA A 232 4.52 0.16 3.30
C ALA A 232 5.06 0.16 4.73
N ALA A 233 4.22 0.43 5.74
CA ALA A 233 4.60 0.45 7.13
C ALA A 233 5.15 -0.90 7.60
N VAL A 234 4.49 -2.01 7.23
CA VAL A 234 4.92 -3.36 7.61
C VAL A 234 6.19 -3.76 6.87
N LEU A 235 6.21 -3.64 5.53
CA LEU A 235 7.36 -4.09 4.73
C LEU A 235 8.63 -3.30 5.03
N LEU A 236 8.54 -1.96 5.02
CA LEU A 236 9.69 -1.11 5.29
C LEU A 236 10.10 -1.14 6.77
N GLY A 237 9.12 -1.20 7.67
CA GLY A 237 9.38 -1.27 9.09
C GLY A 237 10.13 -2.53 9.50
N VAL A 238 9.66 -3.71 9.06
CA VAL A 238 10.34 -4.98 9.32
C VAL A 238 11.72 -5.00 8.65
N SER A 239 11.84 -4.53 7.40
CA SER A 239 13.11 -4.45 6.70
C SER A 239 14.12 -3.52 7.41
N LEU A 240 13.66 -2.39 7.98
CA LEU A 240 14.51 -1.49 8.78
C LEU A 240 14.95 -2.16 10.09
N ALA A 241 14.04 -2.83 10.80
CA ALA A 241 14.37 -3.56 12.03
C ALA A 241 15.41 -4.66 11.75
N THR A 242 15.26 -5.41 10.66
CA THR A 242 16.21 -6.45 10.21
C THR A 242 17.60 -5.86 9.96
N SER A 243 17.67 -4.77 9.19
CA SER A 243 18.94 -4.08 8.89
C SER A 243 19.68 -3.65 10.17
N ILE A 244 18.94 -3.18 11.18
CA ILE A 244 19.55 -2.77 12.46
C ILE A 244 20.08 -3.96 13.24
N VAL A 245 19.35 -5.07 13.28
CA VAL A 245 19.77 -6.29 13.96
C VAL A 245 21.02 -6.88 13.30
N GLU A 246 21.06 -6.95 11.98
CA GLU A 246 22.21 -7.45 11.22
C GLU A 246 23.47 -6.60 11.46
N GLU A 247 23.33 -5.26 11.44
CA GLU A 247 24.46 -4.38 11.76
C GLU A 247 24.97 -4.56 13.20
N LYS A 248 24.05 -4.81 14.16
CA LYS A 248 24.38 -5.07 15.55
C LYS A 248 25.11 -6.42 15.72
N GLN A 249 24.61 -7.48 15.07
CA GLN A 249 25.23 -8.81 15.12
C GLN A 249 26.64 -8.82 14.52
N ASN A 250 26.84 -8.10 13.43
CA ASN A 250 28.11 -8.01 12.73
C ASN A 250 29.12 -7.00 13.37
N ARG A 251 28.75 -6.42 14.54
CA ARG A 251 29.54 -5.38 15.23
C ARG A 251 29.87 -4.16 14.37
N ILE A 252 29.20 -4.00 13.25
CA ILE A 252 29.39 -2.85 12.34
C ILE A 252 29.08 -1.54 13.06
N VAL A 253 28.10 -1.59 13.97
CA VAL A 253 27.70 -0.43 14.77
C VAL A 253 28.85 0.08 15.66
N GLU A 254 29.69 -0.79 16.24
CA GLU A 254 30.83 -0.41 17.07
C GLU A 254 31.88 0.35 16.24
N ILE A 255 32.12 -0.10 15.00
CA ILE A 255 33.03 0.56 14.07
C ILE A 255 32.48 1.91 13.64
N ILE A 256 31.21 1.98 13.29
CA ILE A 256 30.53 3.22 12.84
C ILE A 256 30.44 4.21 13.99
N ALA A 257 30.10 3.77 15.22
CA ALA A 257 29.98 4.61 16.41
C ALA A 257 31.31 5.29 16.81
N SER A 258 32.46 4.74 16.41
CA SER A 258 33.76 5.39 16.60
C SER A 258 33.96 6.60 15.67
N SER A 259 33.24 6.67 14.54
CA SER A 259 33.43 7.66 13.48
C SER A 259 32.29 8.67 13.39
N ILE A 260 31.02 8.27 13.64
CA ILE A 260 29.84 9.11 13.58
C ILE A 260 28.95 8.94 14.81
N ARG A 261 28.12 9.96 15.11
CA ARG A 261 27.19 9.88 16.23
C ARG A 261 26.08 8.87 15.90
N LEU A 262 25.68 8.05 16.89
CA LEU A 262 24.56 7.10 16.76
C LEU A 262 23.25 7.78 16.32
N ARG A 263 23.05 9.04 16.70
CA ARG A 263 21.90 9.83 16.26
C ARG A 263 21.93 10.06 14.74
N ASP A 264 23.09 10.38 14.18
CA ASP A 264 23.22 10.62 12.72
C ASP A 264 22.98 9.32 11.93
N LEU A 265 23.41 8.17 12.51
CA LEU A 265 23.09 6.85 11.96
C LEU A 265 21.58 6.58 11.93
N LEU A 266 20.89 6.81 13.05
CA LEU A 266 19.45 6.60 13.17
C LEU A 266 18.69 7.54 12.22
N VAL A 267 19.01 8.84 12.23
CA VAL A 267 18.37 9.84 11.36
C VAL A 267 18.59 9.46 9.90
N GLY A 268 19.81 9.08 9.50
CA GLY A 268 20.11 8.66 8.14
C GLY A 268 19.28 7.46 7.68
N LYS A 269 19.14 6.45 8.54
CA LYS A 269 18.30 5.27 8.25
C LYS A 269 16.82 5.63 8.12
N ILE A 270 16.29 6.46 9.01
CA ILE A 270 14.90 6.90 8.97
C ILE A 270 14.63 7.72 7.71
N VAL A 271 15.49 8.70 7.42
CA VAL A 271 15.34 9.54 6.21
C VAL A 271 15.46 8.69 4.95
N GLY A 272 16.46 7.81 4.87
CA GLY A 272 16.64 6.90 3.73
C GLY A 272 15.43 6.01 3.48
N SER A 273 14.93 5.35 4.54
CA SER A 273 13.75 4.48 4.46
C SER A 273 12.48 5.26 4.13
N THR A 274 12.27 6.44 4.72
CA THR A 274 11.10 7.30 4.44
C THR A 274 11.12 7.83 3.00
N THR A 275 12.30 8.20 2.49
CA THR A 275 12.44 8.63 1.09
C THR A 275 12.10 7.51 0.11
N LEU A 276 12.55 6.29 0.38
CA LEU A 276 12.19 5.12 -0.42
C LEU A 276 10.70 4.82 -0.36
N ALA A 277 10.12 4.89 0.84
CA ALA A 277 8.68 4.71 1.04
C ALA A 277 7.87 5.73 0.23
N LEU A 278 8.30 6.99 0.25
CA LEU A 278 7.66 8.06 -0.53
C LEU A 278 7.78 7.81 -2.03
N ALA A 279 8.98 7.46 -2.52
CA ALA A 279 9.18 7.15 -3.93
C ALA A 279 8.30 5.96 -4.39
N GLN A 280 8.20 4.92 -3.56
CA GLN A 280 7.35 3.76 -3.80
C GLN A 280 5.86 4.15 -3.81
N MET A 281 5.43 4.99 -2.86
CA MET A 281 4.05 5.50 -2.81
C MET A 281 3.68 6.32 -4.03
N VAL A 282 4.57 7.21 -4.49
CA VAL A 282 4.38 7.98 -5.73
C VAL A 282 4.25 7.05 -6.93
N ALA A 283 5.06 5.99 -7.01
CA ALA A 283 4.94 5.01 -8.09
C ALA A 283 3.60 4.25 -8.07
N PHE A 284 3.13 3.85 -6.88
CA PHE A 284 1.85 3.14 -6.74
C PHE A 284 0.65 4.02 -7.06
N THR A 285 0.66 5.28 -6.60
CA THR A 285 -0.42 6.23 -6.90
C THR A 285 -0.41 6.63 -8.38
N ALA A 286 0.76 6.76 -9.01
CA ALA A 286 0.86 6.98 -10.45
C ALA A 286 0.30 5.78 -11.25
N ALA A 287 0.61 4.55 -10.85
CA ALA A 287 0.06 3.35 -11.48
C ALA A 287 -1.48 3.29 -11.37
N ALA A 288 -2.03 3.61 -10.19
CA ALA A 288 -3.47 3.69 -9.98
C ALA A 288 -4.12 4.81 -10.82
N ALA A 289 -3.49 5.98 -10.89
CA ALA A 289 -3.97 7.09 -11.71
C ALA A 289 -3.98 6.75 -13.21
N ILE A 290 -2.93 6.07 -13.71
CA ILE A 290 -2.91 5.56 -15.09
C ILE A 290 -4.06 4.58 -15.31
N GLY A 291 -4.35 3.74 -14.34
CA GLY A 291 -5.49 2.82 -14.37
C GLY A 291 -6.83 3.56 -14.51
N LEU A 292 -7.09 4.58 -13.69
CA LEU A 292 -8.31 5.39 -13.76
C LEU A 292 -8.46 6.12 -15.10
N VAL A 293 -7.35 6.62 -15.65
CA VAL A 293 -7.38 7.24 -17.01
C VAL A 293 -7.69 6.20 -18.08
N ALA A 294 -7.11 4.99 -17.97
CA ALA A 294 -7.33 3.92 -18.95
C ALA A 294 -8.77 3.37 -18.93
N THR A 295 -9.47 3.48 -17.80
CA THR A 295 -10.90 3.09 -17.67
C THR A 295 -11.86 4.21 -18.04
N GLY A 296 -11.37 5.41 -18.38
CA GLY A 296 -12.23 6.56 -18.66
C GLY A 296 -12.71 7.32 -17.42
N GLU A 297 -12.36 6.87 -16.22
CA GLU A 297 -12.75 7.42 -14.90
C GLU A 297 -11.96 8.70 -14.53
N THR A 298 -11.81 9.61 -15.49
CA THR A 298 -11.04 10.85 -15.28
C THR A 298 -11.68 11.80 -14.27
N GLY A 299 -13.01 11.76 -14.16
CA GLY A 299 -13.76 12.53 -13.14
C GLY A 299 -13.38 12.12 -11.72
N THR A 300 -13.29 10.82 -11.46
CA THR A 300 -12.86 10.26 -10.17
C THR A 300 -11.45 10.71 -9.79
N LEU A 301 -10.51 10.75 -10.76
CA LEU A 301 -9.16 11.23 -10.53
C LEU A 301 -9.15 12.69 -10.06
N GLY A 302 -9.95 13.56 -10.70
CA GLY A 302 -10.08 14.97 -10.30
C GLY A 302 -10.57 15.12 -8.86
N GLN A 303 -11.55 14.33 -8.45
CA GLN A 303 -12.13 14.35 -7.11
C GLN A 303 -11.14 13.95 -6.02
N VAL A 304 -10.28 12.96 -6.28
CA VAL A 304 -9.32 12.45 -5.27
C VAL A 304 -8.00 13.23 -5.22
N THR A 305 -7.72 14.12 -6.18
CA THR A 305 -6.40 14.77 -6.30
C THR A 305 -6.03 15.61 -5.07
N ALA A 306 -6.96 16.37 -4.51
CA ALA A 306 -6.70 17.19 -3.31
C ALA A 306 -6.36 16.32 -2.09
N GLY A 307 -7.13 15.24 -1.88
CA GLY A 307 -6.88 14.28 -0.82
C GLY A 307 -5.55 13.55 -0.99
N LEU A 308 -5.16 13.23 -2.23
CA LEU A 308 -3.88 12.60 -2.54
C LEU A 308 -2.69 13.46 -2.12
N GLY A 309 -2.72 14.77 -2.38
CA GLY A 309 -1.65 15.68 -1.96
C GLY A 309 -1.46 15.69 -0.44
N TRP A 310 -2.55 15.81 0.31
CA TRP A 310 -2.52 15.75 1.76
C TRP A 310 -2.14 14.35 2.27
N PHE A 311 -2.59 13.28 1.61
CA PHE A 311 -2.19 11.94 1.95
C PHE A 311 -0.67 11.76 1.91
N LEU A 312 0.01 12.23 0.86
CA LEU A 312 1.47 12.14 0.76
C LEU A 312 2.18 12.89 1.90
N VAL A 313 1.67 14.05 2.33
CA VAL A 313 2.21 14.79 3.46
C VAL A 313 2.07 14.00 4.78
N TYR A 314 0.86 13.52 5.10
CA TYR A 314 0.61 12.71 6.28
C TYR A 314 1.36 11.38 6.25
N TYR A 315 1.47 10.78 5.07
CA TYR A 315 2.20 9.53 4.84
C TYR A 315 3.67 9.65 5.24
N VAL A 316 4.35 10.73 4.83
CA VAL A 316 5.76 10.97 5.21
C VAL A 316 5.91 11.05 6.72
N VAL A 317 5.03 11.77 7.40
CA VAL A 317 5.05 11.89 8.87
C VAL A 317 4.76 10.54 9.52
N GLY A 318 3.72 9.83 9.08
CA GLY A 318 3.34 8.52 9.63
C GLY A 318 4.42 7.46 9.45
N ILE A 319 5.02 7.36 8.25
CA ILE A 319 6.12 6.42 7.98
C ILE A 319 7.37 6.77 8.76
N ALA A 320 7.73 8.06 8.92
CA ALA A 320 8.87 8.46 9.72
C ALA A 320 8.71 8.08 11.19
N VAL A 321 7.50 8.27 11.76
CA VAL A 321 7.18 7.83 13.12
C VAL A 321 7.31 6.32 13.25
N LEU A 322 6.72 5.57 12.35
CA LEU A 322 6.78 4.10 12.38
C LEU A 322 8.21 3.59 12.17
N ALA A 323 8.99 4.22 11.31
CA ALA A 323 10.40 3.89 11.12
C ALA A 323 11.19 4.04 12.45
N CYS A 324 10.92 5.09 13.25
CA CYS A 324 11.54 5.24 14.56
C CYS A 324 11.15 4.11 15.53
N VAL A 325 9.86 3.74 15.54
CA VAL A 325 9.35 2.67 16.42
C VAL A 325 9.93 1.30 15.99
N PHE A 326 9.97 1.01 14.70
CA PHE A 326 10.59 -0.21 14.16
C PHE A 326 12.11 -0.24 14.39
N ALA A 327 12.78 0.91 14.29
CA ALA A 327 14.20 1.02 14.60
C ALA A 327 14.47 0.68 16.09
N ALA A 328 13.63 1.19 16.98
CA ALA A 328 13.71 0.85 18.40
C ALA A 328 13.44 -0.65 18.65
N ALA A 329 12.44 -1.24 17.96
CA ALA A 329 12.14 -2.67 18.03
C ALA A 329 13.33 -3.53 17.54
N GLY A 330 13.96 -3.14 16.41
CA GLY A 330 15.17 -3.79 15.91
C GLY A 330 16.35 -3.69 16.86
N ALA A 331 16.56 -2.51 17.51
CA ALA A 331 17.64 -2.35 18.48
C ALA A 331 17.48 -3.24 19.74
N ILE A 332 16.23 -3.52 20.14
CA ILE A 332 15.91 -4.42 21.26
C ILE A 332 16.24 -5.88 20.93
N ALA A 333 16.03 -6.29 19.68
CA ALA A 333 16.34 -7.65 19.24
C ALA A 333 17.86 -7.92 19.34
N THR A 334 18.20 -9.14 19.74
CA THR A 334 19.60 -9.57 19.86
C THR A 334 20.03 -10.43 18.68
N ARG A 335 19.09 -11.12 18.05
CA ARG A 335 19.30 -11.99 16.89
C ARG A 335 18.21 -11.77 15.84
N THR A 336 18.51 -12.16 14.60
CA THR A 336 17.53 -12.10 13.52
C THR A 336 16.26 -12.92 13.81
N GLU A 337 16.38 -14.03 14.53
CA GLU A 337 15.25 -14.86 14.99
C GLU A 337 14.32 -14.11 15.99
N ASP A 338 14.85 -13.11 16.69
CA ASP A 338 14.09 -12.31 17.66
C ASP A 338 13.25 -11.20 17.02
N ILE A 339 13.52 -10.85 15.75
CA ILE A 339 12.87 -9.76 15.04
C ILE A 339 11.36 -9.92 15.05
N GLN A 340 10.87 -11.13 14.73
CA GLN A 340 9.44 -11.41 14.72
C GLN A 340 8.78 -11.07 16.06
N SER A 341 9.38 -11.49 17.17
CA SER A 341 8.82 -11.27 18.52
C SER A 341 8.85 -9.79 18.93
N THR A 342 9.84 -9.01 18.47
CA THR A 342 9.97 -7.58 18.81
C THR A 342 9.14 -6.68 17.89
N THR A 343 8.90 -7.08 16.64
CA THR A 343 8.10 -6.29 15.68
C THR A 343 6.61 -6.63 15.69
N THR A 344 6.19 -7.82 16.17
CA THR A 344 4.79 -8.22 16.26
C THR A 344 3.88 -7.19 16.96
N PRO A 345 4.26 -6.62 18.14
CA PRO A 345 3.42 -5.61 18.78
C PRO A 345 3.26 -4.34 17.92
N VAL A 346 4.31 -3.95 17.19
CA VAL A 346 4.27 -2.79 16.29
C VAL A 346 3.39 -3.09 15.09
N ASN A 347 3.53 -4.28 14.49
CA ASN A 347 2.68 -4.72 13.39
C ASN A 347 1.20 -4.79 13.80
N ALA A 348 0.91 -5.27 15.02
CA ALA A 348 -0.45 -5.28 15.57
C ALA A 348 -1.01 -3.86 15.71
N LEU A 349 -0.21 -2.90 16.20
CA LEU A 349 -0.59 -1.49 16.26
C LEU A 349 -0.92 -0.94 14.86
N VAL A 350 -0.05 -1.19 13.88
CA VAL A 350 -0.27 -0.75 12.49
C VAL A 350 -1.54 -1.35 11.90
N ALA A 351 -1.81 -2.64 12.19
CA ALA A 351 -3.04 -3.31 11.76
C ALA A 351 -4.30 -2.67 12.40
N VAL A 352 -4.24 -2.33 13.69
CA VAL A 352 -5.35 -1.63 14.37
C VAL A 352 -5.57 -0.25 13.75
N VAL A 353 -4.49 0.52 13.51
CA VAL A 353 -4.56 1.84 12.85
C VAL A 353 -5.21 1.72 11.47
N PHE A 354 -4.83 0.71 10.70
CA PHE A 354 -5.42 0.43 9.38
C PHE A 354 -6.91 0.13 9.49
N VAL A 355 -7.30 -0.87 10.30
CA VAL A 355 -8.70 -1.27 10.43
C VAL A 355 -9.56 -0.11 10.94
N VAL A 356 -9.12 0.59 11.96
CA VAL A 356 -9.83 1.77 12.50
C VAL A 356 -9.92 2.86 11.44
N GLY A 357 -8.83 3.15 10.73
CA GLY A 357 -8.79 4.18 9.69
C GLY A 357 -9.75 3.97 8.53
N ILE A 358 -10.04 2.71 8.17
CA ILE A 358 -10.92 2.38 7.04
C ILE A 358 -12.37 2.11 7.45
N THR A 359 -12.66 1.83 8.74
CA THR A 359 -14.01 1.44 9.18
C THR A 359 -14.78 2.56 9.87
N VAL A 360 -14.07 3.54 10.42
CA VAL A 360 -14.68 4.58 11.24
C VAL A 360 -15.19 5.73 10.38
N THR A 361 -16.42 6.18 10.68
CA THR A 361 -17.09 7.29 9.98
C THR A 361 -17.67 8.32 10.96
N GLY A 362 -18.11 9.46 10.45
CA GLY A 362 -18.79 10.49 11.22
C GLY A 362 -17.91 11.18 12.29
N THR A 363 -18.49 11.49 13.46
CA THR A 363 -17.83 12.23 14.55
C THR A 363 -16.56 11.54 15.04
N VAL A 364 -16.55 10.20 15.09
CA VAL A 364 -15.38 9.46 15.57
C VAL A 364 -14.24 9.58 14.54
N GLN A 365 -14.52 9.55 13.25
CA GLN A 365 -13.54 9.79 12.20
C GLN A 365 -12.94 11.20 12.32
N SER A 366 -13.79 12.22 12.61
CA SER A 366 -13.33 13.59 12.82
C SER A 366 -12.33 13.70 13.98
N VAL A 367 -12.59 13.04 15.11
CA VAL A 367 -11.66 12.99 16.25
C VAL A 367 -10.36 12.25 15.87
N LEU A 368 -10.48 11.08 15.23
CA LEU A 368 -9.33 10.27 14.84
C LEU A 368 -8.47 10.91 13.75
N SER A 369 -9.00 11.87 12.99
CA SER A 369 -8.23 12.66 12.02
C SER A 369 -7.21 13.60 12.67
N PHE A 370 -7.28 13.82 13.98
CA PHE A 370 -6.28 14.55 14.77
C PHE A 370 -5.33 13.62 15.56
N VAL A 371 -5.60 12.33 15.58
CA VAL A 371 -4.74 11.37 16.28
C VAL A 371 -3.61 10.92 15.34
N PRO A 372 -2.34 10.99 15.78
CA PRO A 372 -1.19 10.55 14.97
C PRO A 372 -1.34 9.11 14.50
N LEU A 373 -0.85 8.79 13.32
CA LEU A 373 -0.97 7.54 12.58
C LEU A 373 -2.37 7.32 11.98
N THR A 374 -3.47 7.43 12.72
CA THR A 374 -4.83 7.32 12.14
C THR A 374 -5.14 8.49 11.21
N SER A 375 -4.63 9.70 11.54
CA SER A 375 -4.75 10.90 10.71
C SER A 375 -4.20 10.70 9.29
N THR A 376 -3.23 9.81 9.11
CA THR A 376 -2.66 9.48 7.78
C THR A 376 -3.72 8.94 6.82
N ILE A 377 -4.73 8.23 7.34
CA ILE A 377 -5.80 7.62 6.54
C ILE A 377 -7.06 8.49 6.60
N THR A 378 -7.46 8.91 7.81
CA THR A 378 -8.76 9.53 8.04
C THR A 378 -8.85 10.98 7.58
N MET A 379 -7.77 11.78 7.69
CA MET A 379 -7.81 13.18 7.26
C MET A 379 -7.87 13.32 5.73
N PRO A 380 -7.06 12.63 4.91
CA PRO A 380 -7.22 12.65 3.46
C PRO A 380 -8.60 12.17 3.00
N ALA A 381 -9.18 11.17 3.65
CA ALA A 381 -10.52 10.69 3.36
C ALA A 381 -11.59 11.78 3.56
N ARG A 382 -11.52 12.53 4.69
CA ARG A 382 -12.41 13.67 4.97
C ARG A 382 -12.22 14.81 3.98
N ILE A 383 -10.98 15.08 3.54
CA ILE A 383 -10.70 16.10 2.52
C ILE A 383 -11.34 15.72 1.18
N ILE A 384 -11.26 14.46 0.77
CA ILE A 384 -11.93 13.98 -0.45
C ILE A 384 -13.45 14.09 -0.32
N ALA A 385 -14.00 13.79 0.87
CA ALA A 385 -15.43 13.93 1.14
C ALA A 385 -15.93 15.39 1.18
N GLY A 386 -15.00 16.38 1.22
CA GLY A 386 -15.38 17.77 1.42
C GLY A 386 -15.82 18.12 2.85
N ASP A 387 -15.65 17.18 3.79
CA ASP A 387 -16.11 17.28 5.19
C ASP A 387 -15.01 17.82 6.13
N THR A 388 -14.26 18.81 5.67
CA THR A 388 -13.20 19.45 6.46
C THR A 388 -13.25 20.96 6.35
N ALA A 389 -13.10 21.66 7.49
CA ALA A 389 -12.82 23.07 7.47
C ALA A 389 -11.39 23.30 6.94
N TRP A 390 -11.16 24.42 6.25
CA TRP A 390 -9.89 24.76 5.57
C TRP A 390 -8.65 24.71 6.49
N TRP A 391 -8.82 24.91 7.80
CA TRP A 391 -7.76 24.92 8.81
C TRP A 391 -7.48 23.53 9.45
N GLU A 392 -8.44 22.61 9.40
CA GLU A 392 -8.35 21.31 10.08
C GLU A 392 -7.15 20.47 9.61
N PRO A 393 -6.84 20.36 8.29
CA PRO A 393 -5.68 19.60 7.84
C PRO A 393 -4.37 20.13 8.41
N ALA A 394 -4.21 21.48 8.44
CA ALA A 394 -3.01 22.08 8.98
C ALA A 394 -2.90 21.88 10.51
N ALA A 395 -4.00 22.04 11.25
CA ALA A 395 -4.02 21.82 12.69
C ALA A 395 -3.72 20.35 13.05
N SER A 396 -4.34 19.39 12.36
CA SER A 396 -4.08 17.98 12.55
C SER A 396 -2.62 17.62 12.22
N LEU A 397 -2.04 18.20 11.17
CA LEU A 397 -0.64 18.00 10.83
C LEU A 397 0.29 18.50 11.94
N ILE A 398 0.00 19.68 12.53
CA ILE A 398 0.78 20.22 13.67
C ILE A 398 0.71 19.27 14.86
N VAL A 399 -0.47 18.76 15.20
CA VAL A 399 -0.65 17.78 16.29
C VAL A 399 0.13 16.49 15.99
N SER A 400 0.05 16.00 14.75
CA SER A 400 0.77 14.80 14.30
C SER A 400 2.28 15.00 14.36
N LEU A 401 2.81 16.16 13.96
CA LEU A 401 4.23 16.50 14.04
C LEU A 401 4.71 16.63 15.49
N ALA A 402 3.91 17.25 16.37
CA ALA A 402 4.24 17.35 17.80
C ALA A 402 4.33 15.95 18.45
N ALA A 403 3.36 15.10 18.19
CA ALA A 403 3.39 13.73 18.68
C ALA A 403 4.50 12.90 18.02
N ALA A 404 4.76 13.10 16.73
CA ALA A 404 5.90 12.49 16.04
C ALA A 404 7.22 12.84 16.74
N ALA A 405 7.44 14.12 17.09
CA ALA A 405 8.63 14.54 17.81
C ALA A 405 8.79 13.82 19.16
N LEU A 406 7.70 13.66 19.92
CA LEU A 406 7.72 12.91 21.19
C LEU A 406 8.05 11.42 20.98
N ILE A 407 7.45 10.79 19.98
CA ILE A 407 7.69 9.38 19.66
C ILE A 407 9.13 9.19 19.18
N VAL A 408 9.65 10.08 18.35
CA VAL A 408 11.05 10.05 17.88
C VAL A 408 12.02 10.16 19.06
N LEU A 409 11.79 11.11 19.98
CA LEU A 409 12.62 11.29 21.19
C LEU A 409 12.59 10.04 22.08
N ALA A 410 11.42 9.44 22.27
CA ALA A 410 11.27 8.20 23.04
C ALA A 410 12.00 7.02 22.34
N SER A 411 11.81 6.89 21.03
CA SER A 411 12.44 5.84 20.23
C SER A 411 13.96 6.00 20.17
N GLU A 412 14.49 7.24 20.08
CA GLU A 412 15.92 7.52 20.13
C GLU A 412 16.53 7.06 21.45
N ARG A 413 15.85 7.32 22.59
CA ARG A 413 16.33 6.83 23.90
C ARG A 413 16.40 5.32 23.94
N VAL A 414 15.34 4.64 23.50
CA VAL A 414 15.30 3.17 23.45
C VAL A 414 16.39 2.64 22.52
N TYR A 415 16.51 3.22 21.33
CA TYR A 415 17.51 2.82 20.33
C TYR A 415 18.93 2.92 20.86
N ARG A 416 19.33 4.09 21.43
CA ARG A 416 20.68 4.30 21.97
C ARG A 416 21.01 3.30 23.09
N ARG A 417 20.07 3.06 23.99
CA ARG A 417 20.27 2.15 25.12
C ARG A 417 20.32 0.69 24.70
N ALA A 418 19.41 0.28 23.83
CA ALA A 418 19.31 -1.11 23.39
C ALA A 418 20.43 -1.51 22.41
N LEU A 419 20.92 -0.57 21.61
CA LEU A 419 21.98 -0.84 20.63
C LEU A 419 23.32 -1.17 21.28
N MET A 420 23.64 -0.52 22.42
CA MET A 420 24.89 -0.73 23.16
C MET A 420 24.87 -1.98 24.05
N GLN A 421 23.72 -2.65 24.19
CA GLN A 421 23.60 -3.88 24.98
C GLN A 421 23.56 -5.11 24.07
N THR A 422 24.63 -5.88 24.08
CA THR A 422 24.81 -7.06 23.22
C THR A 422 24.47 -8.40 23.90
N GLY A 423 24.21 -8.42 25.20
CA GLY A 423 24.16 -9.68 25.99
C GLY A 423 22.80 -10.13 26.55
N ARG A 424 21.74 -9.28 26.53
CA ARG A 424 20.43 -9.61 27.14
C ARG A 424 19.29 -8.96 26.41
N LYS A 425 18.19 -9.72 26.20
CA LYS A 425 16.93 -9.17 25.70
C LYS A 425 16.37 -8.16 26.68
N LEU A 426 16.07 -6.93 26.21
CA LEU A 426 15.39 -5.90 26.96
C LEU A 426 13.92 -5.89 26.57
N SER A 427 13.02 -5.67 27.55
CA SER A 427 11.65 -5.27 27.19
C SER A 427 11.58 -3.77 26.93
N PHE A 428 10.60 -3.31 26.13
CA PHE A 428 10.35 -1.88 25.90
C PHE A 428 10.24 -1.08 27.20
N ARG A 429 9.56 -1.62 28.22
CA ARG A 429 9.42 -0.98 29.55
C ARG A 429 10.76 -0.89 30.30
N GLN A 430 11.59 -1.89 30.18
CA GLN A 430 12.93 -1.87 30.81
C GLN A 430 13.84 -0.87 30.11
N ALA A 431 13.83 -0.83 28.77
CA ALA A 431 14.62 0.12 27.99
C ALA A 431 14.25 1.60 28.28
N LEU A 432 12.98 1.88 28.60
CA LEU A 432 12.53 3.22 29.00
C LEU A 432 12.89 3.59 30.44
N ARG A 433 13.02 2.60 31.35
CA ARG A 433 13.27 2.81 32.79
C ARG A 433 14.75 2.75 33.21
N LEU A 434 15.63 2.29 32.30
CA LEU A 434 17.07 2.31 32.59
C LEU A 434 17.53 3.77 32.78
N GLU A 435 18.05 4.08 33.97
CA GLU A 435 18.75 5.35 34.24
C GLU A 435 20.07 5.37 33.47
N ASP A 436 20.54 6.54 33.10
CA ASP A 436 21.76 6.75 32.29
C ASP A 436 23.01 6.34 33.08
#